data_fb5ed70c7d353f81c731fc55019186a9
#
_entry.id   fb5ed70c7d353f81c731fc55019186a9
#
_cell.length_a   1.000
_cell.length_b   1.000
_cell.length_c   1.000
_cell.angle_alpha   90.00
_cell.angle_beta   90.00
_cell.angle_gamma   90.00
#
_symmetry.space_group_name_H-M   'P 1'
#
loop_
_entity.id
_entity.type
_entity.pdbx_description
1 polymer ?
#
loop_
_entity_poly.entity_id
_entity_poly.type
_entity_poly.pdbx_seq_one_letter_code
_entity_poly.pdbx_strand_id
1 'polypeptide(L)'
;MKDQYSLNKVILVGRLGKDPEVRYTQNGDAVANFSLATSEWVKDGDARTEWHNIVVWGKTAEFCGKYLQKGALVCVEGRIRTRQWEDKNGLTRKTTEIQSFSVISLSSGKSNQESAQNDNIGDSVDDDEVPF
;
A
#
# COMPACT_ATOMS: atom_id res chain seq x y z
N MET A 1 -14.83 20.35 12.93
CA MET A 1 -14.25 21.50 12.44
C MET A 1 -12.87 21.26 11.92
N LYS A 2 -12.52 21.91 10.87
CA LYS A 2 -11.25 21.64 10.27
C LYS A 2 -10.21 22.57 10.79
N ASP A 3 -9.08 22.05 11.14
CA ASP A 3 -7.99 22.85 11.62
C ASP A 3 -7.13 23.21 10.42
N GLN A 4 -7.13 24.47 10.05
CA GLN A 4 -6.40 24.86 8.85
C GLN A 4 -4.91 24.99 9.09
N TYR A 5 -4.45 24.72 10.27
CA TYR A 5 -3.02 24.81 10.55
C TYR A 5 -2.36 23.44 10.66
N SER A 6 -3.03 22.39 10.26
CA SER A 6 -2.41 21.08 10.32
C SER A 6 -2.51 20.37 8.98
N LEU A 7 -1.61 19.47 8.77
CA LEU A 7 -1.54 18.68 7.55
C LEU A 7 -1.30 17.24 7.92
N ASN A 8 -2.05 16.34 7.34
CA ASN A 8 -1.86 14.92 7.59
C ASN A 8 -1.74 14.25 6.23
N LYS A 9 -0.53 14.00 5.78
CA LYS A 9 -0.31 13.42 4.48
C LYS A 9 0.87 12.48 4.53
N VAL A 10 0.71 11.32 3.91
CA VAL A 10 1.74 10.30 3.88
C VAL A 10 1.95 9.88 2.45
N ILE A 11 3.18 9.77 2.02
CA ILE A 11 3.52 9.26 0.71
C ILE A 11 4.55 8.16 0.93
N LEU A 12 4.24 6.96 0.46
CA LEU A 12 5.12 5.82 0.64
C LEU A 12 5.35 5.12 -0.68
N VAL A 13 6.56 4.66 -0.90
CA VAL A 13 6.86 3.82 -2.05
C VAL A 13 7.43 2.55 -1.46
N GLY A 14 6.82 1.43 -1.74
CA GLY A 14 7.26 0.17 -1.15
C GLY A 14 6.61 -1.02 -1.83
N ARG A 15 6.80 -2.17 -1.24
CA ARG A 15 6.29 -3.39 -1.83
C ARG A 15 5.25 -4.05 -0.93
N LEU A 16 4.25 -4.67 -1.56
CA LEU A 16 3.22 -5.35 -0.82
C LEU A 16 3.78 -6.60 -0.15
N GLY A 17 3.38 -6.82 1.08
CA GLY A 17 3.80 -8.01 1.80
C GLY A 17 2.91 -9.19 1.54
N LYS A 18 1.70 -8.97 1.07
CA LYS A 18 0.76 -10.02 0.73
C LYS A 18 -0.15 -9.52 -0.33
N ASP A 19 -0.93 -10.40 -0.92
CA ASP A 19 -1.94 -10.00 -1.89
C ASP A 19 -2.96 -9.15 -1.16
N PRO A 20 -3.51 -8.14 -1.80
CA PRO A 20 -4.52 -7.30 -1.17
C PRO A 20 -5.77 -8.10 -0.83
N GLU A 21 -6.37 -7.79 0.31
CA GLU A 21 -7.58 -8.44 0.71
C GLU A 21 -8.72 -7.48 0.42
N VAL A 22 -9.64 -7.85 -0.43
CA VAL A 22 -10.74 -6.97 -0.80
C VAL A 22 -12.03 -7.46 -0.21
N ARG A 23 -12.77 -6.58 0.41
CA ARG A 23 -14.06 -6.90 0.98
C ARG A 23 -15.05 -5.87 0.53
N TYR A 24 -16.33 -6.16 0.66
CA TYR A 24 -17.37 -5.22 0.31
C TYR A 24 -18.21 -4.92 1.52
N THR A 25 -18.53 -3.64 1.72
CA THR A 25 -19.36 -3.26 2.85
C THR A 25 -20.81 -3.59 2.52
N GLN A 26 -21.69 -3.40 3.51
CA GLN A 26 -23.08 -3.65 3.29
C GLN A 26 -23.65 -2.78 2.21
N ASN A 27 -23.05 -1.60 2.01
CA ASN A 27 -23.51 -0.71 0.98
C ASN A 27 -22.91 -1.03 -0.38
N GLY A 28 -22.11 -2.06 -0.46
CA GLY A 28 -21.51 -2.42 -1.73
C GLY A 28 -20.20 -1.73 -2.06
N ASP A 29 -19.64 -1.02 -1.13
CA ASP A 29 -18.38 -0.33 -1.39
C ASP A 29 -17.20 -1.27 -1.19
N ALA A 30 -16.25 -1.22 -2.07
CA ALA A 30 -15.07 -2.07 -1.96
C ALA A 30 -14.07 -1.46 -0.97
N VAL A 31 -13.45 -2.29 -0.18
CA VAL A 31 -12.41 -1.87 0.75
C VAL A 31 -11.27 -2.87 0.61
N ALA A 32 -10.08 -2.39 0.36
CA ALA A 32 -8.92 -3.27 0.25
C ALA A 32 -7.94 -2.97 1.36
N ASN A 33 -7.33 -4.01 1.89
CA ASN A 33 -6.31 -3.87 2.92
C ASN A 33 -5.07 -4.60 2.47
N PHE A 34 -3.93 -4.01 2.69
CA PHE A 34 -2.67 -4.72 2.47
C PHE A 34 -1.59 -4.09 3.29
N SER A 35 -0.50 -4.82 3.48
CA SER A 35 0.65 -4.30 4.20
C SER A 35 1.68 -3.86 3.19
N LEU A 36 2.36 -2.78 3.47
CA LEU A 36 3.36 -2.23 2.57
C LEU A 36 4.66 -2.13 3.32
N ALA A 37 5.72 -2.62 2.75
CA ALA A 37 7.04 -2.59 3.37
C ALA A 37 7.86 -1.47 2.79
N THR A 38 8.44 -0.64 3.66
CA THR A 38 9.44 0.31 3.22
C THR A 38 10.72 -0.09 3.95
N SER A 39 11.84 -0.06 3.25
CA SER A 39 13.08 -0.51 3.83
C SER A 39 14.15 0.54 3.68
N GLU A 40 15.04 0.58 4.63
CA GLU A 40 16.15 1.49 4.53
C GLU A 40 17.38 0.78 5.04
N TRP A 41 18.54 1.18 4.54
CA TRP A 41 19.79 0.60 4.98
C TRP A 41 20.24 1.32 6.23
N VAL A 42 20.72 0.55 7.18
CA VAL A 42 21.26 1.17 8.36
C VAL A 42 22.73 1.02 8.34
N LYS A 43 23.38 1.69 9.27
CA LYS A 43 24.81 1.81 9.28
C LYS A 43 25.59 0.53 9.17
N ASP A 44 25.11 -0.52 9.73
CA ASP A 44 25.85 -1.76 9.71
C ASP A 44 25.60 -2.60 8.50
N GLY A 45 24.94 -2.10 7.52
CA GLY A 45 24.68 -2.88 6.34
C GLY A 45 23.40 -3.67 6.39
N ASP A 46 22.73 -3.67 7.51
CA ASP A 46 21.48 -4.38 7.60
C ASP A 46 20.36 -3.52 7.08
N ALA A 47 19.30 -4.12 6.64
CA ALA A 47 18.14 -3.38 6.19
C ALA A 47 17.13 -3.35 7.31
N ARG A 48 16.48 -2.23 7.48
CA ARG A 48 15.42 -2.13 8.46
C ARG A 48 14.12 -1.96 7.69
N THR A 49 13.15 -2.78 7.96
CA THR A 49 11.88 -2.75 7.24
C THR A 49 10.78 -2.26 8.17
N GLU A 50 10.01 -1.33 7.65
CA GLU A 50 8.87 -0.82 8.37
C GLU A 50 7.63 -1.31 7.65
N TRP A 51 6.66 -1.85 8.37
CA TRP A 51 5.44 -2.35 7.76
C TRP A 51 4.30 -1.38 8.02
N HIS A 52 3.59 -1.02 6.97
CA HIS A 52 2.49 -0.07 7.07
C HIS A 52 1.19 -0.74 6.68
N ASN A 53 0.13 -0.48 7.44
CA ASN A 53 -1.18 -1.02 7.12
C ASN A 53 -1.88 -0.04 6.22
N ILE A 54 -2.24 -0.46 5.02
CA ILE A 54 -2.86 0.41 4.04
C ILE A 54 -4.32 0.03 3.85
N VAL A 55 -5.21 1.00 3.89
CA VAL A 55 -6.62 0.77 3.66
C VAL A 55 -7.06 1.66 2.52
N VAL A 56 -7.72 1.08 1.54
CA VAL A 56 -8.13 1.80 0.34
C VAL A 56 -9.60 1.54 0.08
N TRP A 57 -10.31 2.50 -0.45
CA TRP A 57 -11.74 2.37 -0.69
C TRP A 57 -12.11 2.54 -2.16
N GLY A 58 -13.25 2.02 -2.54
CA GLY A 58 -13.86 2.30 -3.82
C GLY A 58 -13.12 1.72 -5.02
N LYS A 59 -13.09 2.47 -6.07
CA LYS A 59 -12.47 1.97 -7.29
C LYS A 59 -11.00 1.70 -7.13
N THR A 60 -10.33 2.47 -6.29
CA THR A 60 -8.92 2.23 -6.06
C THR A 60 -8.75 0.88 -5.35
N ALA A 61 -9.69 0.52 -4.47
CA ALA A 61 -9.62 -0.76 -3.80
C ALA A 61 -9.81 -1.89 -4.82
N GLU A 62 -10.72 -1.71 -5.77
CA GLU A 62 -10.94 -2.73 -6.79
C GLU A 62 -9.70 -2.85 -7.67
N PHE A 63 -9.08 -1.75 -7.99
CA PHE A 63 -7.85 -1.77 -8.77
C PHE A 63 -6.80 -2.58 -8.04
N CYS A 64 -6.65 -2.35 -6.75
CA CYS A 64 -5.63 -3.06 -5.99
C CYS A 64 -5.90 -4.56 -6.00
N GLY A 65 -7.13 -4.96 -5.80
CA GLY A 65 -7.43 -6.38 -5.79
C GLY A 65 -7.24 -7.03 -7.15
N LYS A 66 -7.48 -6.27 -8.21
CA LYS A 66 -7.39 -6.83 -9.53
C LYS A 66 -5.99 -6.88 -10.08
N TYR A 67 -5.19 -5.87 -9.80
CA TYR A 67 -3.89 -5.75 -10.44
C TYR A 67 -2.67 -5.91 -9.53
N LEU A 68 -2.82 -5.85 -8.24
CA LEU A 68 -1.66 -5.91 -7.37
C LEU A 68 -1.54 -7.28 -6.71
N GLN A 69 -0.33 -7.64 -6.36
CA GLN A 69 -0.10 -8.90 -5.67
C GLN A 69 1.14 -8.75 -4.79
N LYS A 70 1.40 -9.75 -3.99
CA LYS A 70 2.55 -9.74 -3.10
C LYS A 70 3.79 -9.39 -3.89
N GLY A 71 4.59 -8.51 -3.35
CA GLY A 71 5.85 -8.11 -3.99
C GLY A 71 5.73 -6.92 -4.93
N ALA A 72 4.50 -6.52 -5.29
CA ALA A 72 4.36 -5.42 -6.23
C ALA A 72 4.88 -4.12 -5.64
N LEU A 73 5.50 -3.31 -6.46
CA LEU A 73 6.02 -2.02 -6.03
C LEU A 73 4.99 -0.96 -6.34
N VAL A 74 4.61 -0.19 -5.36
CA VAL A 74 3.58 0.82 -5.53
C VAL A 74 3.93 2.10 -4.82
N CYS A 75 3.28 3.18 -5.23
CA CYS A 75 3.36 4.45 -4.54
C CYS A 75 1.99 4.69 -3.94
N VAL A 76 1.93 4.86 -2.64
CA VAL A 76 0.69 5.04 -1.91
C VAL A 76 0.67 6.43 -1.33
N GLU A 77 -0.46 7.12 -1.48
CA GLU A 77 -0.60 8.44 -0.92
C GLU A 77 -1.87 8.47 -0.09
N GLY A 78 -1.82 8.99 1.10
CA GLY A 78 -2.97 9.00 1.99
C GLY A 78 -2.68 9.78 3.25
N ARG A 79 -3.34 9.39 4.32
CA ARG A 79 -3.16 10.06 5.60
C ARG A 79 -3.14 9.02 6.72
N ILE A 80 -2.54 9.36 7.83
CA ILE A 80 -2.46 8.47 8.96
C ILE A 80 -3.75 8.55 9.73
N ARG A 81 -4.27 7.41 10.14
CA ARG A 81 -5.46 7.36 10.94
C ARG A 81 -5.31 6.28 11.99
N THR A 82 -5.68 6.59 13.21
CA THR A 82 -5.67 5.60 14.30
C THR A 82 -7.10 5.37 14.71
N ARG A 83 -7.51 4.12 14.77
CA ARG A 83 -8.85 3.79 15.21
C ARG A 83 -8.77 2.91 16.43
N GLN A 84 -9.78 3.00 17.27
CA GLN A 84 -9.85 2.17 18.45
C GLN A 84 -10.89 1.10 18.26
N TRP A 85 -10.66 -0.05 18.85
CA TRP A 85 -11.61 -1.14 18.77
C TRP A 85 -11.42 -2.03 19.99
N GLU A 86 -12.43 -2.83 20.30
CA GLU A 86 -12.38 -3.71 21.44
C GLU A 86 -12.13 -5.13 20.99
N ASP A 87 -11.21 -5.81 21.65
CA ASP A 87 -10.93 -7.18 21.23
C ASP A 87 -11.87 -8.11 21.98
N LYS A 88 -11.68 -9.41 21.80
CA LYS A 88 -12.57 -10.40 22.39
C LYS A 88 -12.58 -10.36 23.89
N ASN A 89 -11.55 -9.89 24.49
CA ASN A 89 -11.46 -9.86 25.93
C ASN A 89 -11.94 -8.54 26.50
N GLY A 90 -12.50 -7.69 25.69
CA GLY A 90 -12.99 -6.42 26.17
C GLY A 90 -11.93 -5.37 26.32
N LEU A 91 -10.71 -5.63 25.87
CA LEU A 91 -9.66 -4.65 25.99
C LEU A 91 -9.68 -3.70 24.79
N THR A 92 -9.44 -2.43 25.07
CA THR A 92 -9.41 -1.44 24.03
C THR A 92 -8.08 -1.52 23.32
N ARG A 93 -8.13 -1.60 21.99
CA ARG A 93 -6.93 -1.65 21.18
C ARG A 93 -6.93 -0.52 20.19
N LYS A 94 -5.75 -0.16 19.72
CA LYS A 94 -5.61 0.89 18.73
C LYS A 94 -4.85 0.34 17.54
N THR A 95 -5.27 0.73 16.35
CA THR A 95 -4.60 0.33 15.13
C THR A 95 -4.33 1.58 14.33
N THR A 96 -3.09 1.77 13.94
CA THR A 96 -2.70 2.89 13.10
C THR A 96 -2.59 2.41 11.68
N GLU A 97 -3.26 3.09 10.79
CA GLU A 97 -3.27 2.69 9.40
C GLU A 97 -3.16 3.91 8.51
N ILE A 98 -2.85 3.70 7.25
CA ILE A 98 -2.79 4.75 6.27
C ILE A 98 -4.04 4.62 5.43
N GLN A 99 -4.91 5.62 5.48
CA GLN A 99 -6.09 5.62 4.64
C GLN A 99 -5.69 6.24 3.32
N SER A 100 -5.61 5.43 2.29
CA SER A 100 -5.05 5.86 1.03
C SER A 100 -6.12 6.31 0.06
N PHE A 101 -5.85 7.36 -0.66
CA PHE A 101 -6.75 7.80 -1.69
C PHE A 101 -6.09 7.66 -3.07
N SER A 102 -4.87 7.18 -3.12
CA SER A 102 -4.20 7.00 -4.39
C SER A 102 -3.16 5.90 -4.29
N VAL A 103 -3.22 4.94 -5.21
CA VAL A 103 -2.23 3.88 -5.28
C VAL A 103 -1.82 3.77 -6.73
N ILE A 104 -0.53 3.93 -6.98
CA ILE A 104 -0.02 3.85 -8.34
C ILE A 104 0.94 2.70 -8.43
N SER A 105 0.73 1.83 -9.40
CA SER A 105 1.60 0.69 -9.58
C SER A 105 2.87 1.13 -10.28
N LEU A 106 3.99 0.77 -9.70
CA LEU A 106 5.28 1.13 -10.27
C LEU A 106 6.00 -0.10 -10.82
N SER A 107 5.37 -1.27 -10.73
CA SER A 107 5.99 -2.47 -11.26
C SER A 107 4.95 -3.26 -12.00
N SER A 108 5.34 -4.34 -12.63
CA SER A 108 4.40 -5.17 -13.34
C SER A 108 3.49 -5.83 -12.36
N GLY A 109 2.23 -5.77 -12.59
CA GLY A 109 1.27 -6.46 -11.76
C GLY A 109 0.84 -7.73 -12.44
N LYS A 110 -0.17 -8.36 -11.88
CA LYS A 110 -0.64 -9.60 -12.43
C LYS A 110 -1.00 -9.49 -13.89
N SER A 111 -1.65 -8.43 -14.27
CA SER A 111 -2.12 -8.38 -15.62
C SER A 111 -1.11 -7.81 -16.56
N ASN A 112 0.01 -7.41 -16.11
CA ASN A 112 1.00 -6.88 -16.97
C ASN A 112 2.07 -7.83 -17.39
N GLN A 113 2.00 -9.02 -16.92
CA GLN A 113 3.02 -9.94 -17.27
C GLN A 113 3.20 -10.12 -18.73
N GLU A 114 2.15 -10.17 -19.44
CA GLU A 114 2.28 -10.35 -20.84
C GLU A 114 2.82 -9.14 -21.48
N SER A 115 2.38 -8.02 -21.08
CA SER A 115 2.86 -6.84 -21.70
C SER A 115 4.29 -6.64 -21.36
N ALA A 116 4.65 -7.03 -20.25
CA ALA A 116 5.99 -6.86 -19.79
C ALA A 116 6.94 -7.42 -20.77
N GLN A 117 6.56 -8.43 -21.44
CA GLN A 117 7.45 -9.00 -22.34
C GLN A 117 7.76 -8.09 -23.43
N ASN A 118 6.85 -7.35 -23.84
CA ASN A 118 7.07 -6.52 -24.95
C ASN A 118 7.89 -5.36 -24.59
N ASP A 119 7.73 -4.90 -23.44
CA ASP A 119 8.45 -3.77 -23.10
C ASP A 119 9.71 -4.05 -22.52
N ASN A 120 9.96 -5.18 -22.34
CA ASN A 120 11.10 -5.55 -21.72
C ASN A 120 12.19 -4.75 -22.14
N ILE A 121 12.08 -4.19 -23.06
CA ILE A 121 13.07 -3.46 -23.54
C ILE A 121 13.63 -2.62 -22.52
N GLY A 122 13.41 -1.61 -22.55
CA GLY A 122 14.06 -0.75 -21.76
C GLY A 122 13.65 -0.71 -20.43
N ASP A 123 12.51 -0.80 -20.29
CA ASP A 123 12.04 -0.63 -19.04
C ASP A 123 12.61 -1.50 -18.08
N SER A 124 12.84 -2.56 -18.43
CA SER A 124 13.29 -3.48 -17.49
C SER A 124 14.43 -2.91 -16.81
N VAL A 125 15.11 -2.17 -17.39
CA VAL A 125 16.24 -1.70 -16.85
C VAL A 125 15.97 -0.74 -15.83
N ASP A 126 15.11 0.08 -16.04
CA ASP A 126 14.85 1.07 -15.15
C ASP A 126 14.45 0.61 -13.86
N ASP A 127 13.71 -0.34 -13.81
CA ASP A 127 13.25 -0.77 -12.60
C ASP A 127 14.27 -1.04 -11.67
N ASP A 128 15.26 -1.55 -12.09
CA ASP A 128 16.27 -1.95 -11.24
C ASP A 128 16.91 -0.87 -10.57
N GLU A 129 16.90 0.21 -11.12
CA GLU A 129 17.60 1.23 -10.54
C GLU A 129 16.82 1.95 -9.56
N VAL A 130 15.68 1.66 -9.36
CA VAL A 130 14.91 2.40 -8.44
C VAL A 130 15.55 2.27 -7.17
N PRO A 131 16.00 3.26 -6.61
CA PRO A 131 16.69 3.19 -5.38
C PRO A 131 15.80 3.26 -4.22
N PHE A 132 15.62 2.36 -3.55
CA PHE A 132 14.93 2.48 -2.31
C PHE A 132 15.68 1.80 -1.25
#